data_d61c255fa92eb79fdbdbae63666854e9
#
_entry.id   d61c255fa92eb79fdbdbae63666854e9
#
_cell.length_a   1.000
_cell.length_b   1.000
_cell.length_c   1.000
_cell.angle_alpha   90.00
_cell.angle_beta   90.00
_cell.angle_gamma   90.00
#
_symmetry.space_group_name_H-M   'P 1'
#
loop_
_entity.id
_entity.type
_entity.pdbx_description
1 polymer ?
#
loop_
_entity_poly.entity_id
_entity_poly.type
_entity_poly.pdbx_seq_one_letter_code
_entity_poly.pdbx_strand_id
1 'polypeptide(L)'
;DRRQRQMCIRDRDKYVRLDKFTVRSLELIGSMNDGGSSLLNVIDRTISPMGARLLKRWMVFPLKDEKPINDRLNVVEYFFRQPDFKELIEEQLHLIGDLERIISKVAVGRVSPREVVQLKVALQAIELIKQACLEADNASLNRIGEQLNLCISIRDRIAKEINNDPPLLINKGGVIKDGVNEELDELRRISYSGKDYLLQIQQRESEQTGIPSLKVAYNNVFGYYIQVRNIHKDKVPQEWIHKQ
;
A
#
# COMPACT_ATOMS: atom_id res chain seq x y z
N ASP A 1 21.15 21.38 -6.72
CA ASP A 1 20.91 22.12 -5.58
C ASP A 1 20.72 23.62 -5.64
N ARG A 2 21.02 24.31 -6.79
CA ARG A 2 20.59 25.71 -6.99
C ARG A 2 19.07 25.84 -7.13
N ARG A 3 18.37 24.86 -7.69
CA ARG A 3 16.88 24.89 -7.85
C ARG A 3 16.17 24.75 -6.51
N GLN A 4 16.66 23.96 -5.59
CA GLN A 4 16.12 23.88 -4.23
C GLN A 4 16.34 25.17 -3.43
N ARG A 5 17.48 25.82 -3.58
CA ARG A 5 17.75 27.12 -2.98
C ARG A 5 16.86 28.24 -3.55
N GLN A 6 16.59 28.24 -4.85
CA GLN A 6 15.68 29.21 -5.48
C GLN A 6 14.21 29.01 -5.07
N MET A 7 13.75 27.75 -4.90
CA MET A 7 12.42 27.44 -4.38
C MET A 7 12.26 27.91 -2.93
N CYS A 8 13.28 27.72 -2.09
CA CYS A 8 13.29 28.24 -0.71
C CYS A 8 13.34 29.78 -0.61
N ILE A 9 13.86 30.49 -1.61
CA ILE A 9 13.95 31.96 -1.59
C ILE A 9 12.62 32.59 -2.01
N ARG A 10 11.90 32.05 -2.97
CA ARG A 10 10.60 32.56 -3.45
C ARG A 10 9.45 32.39 -2.45
N ASP A 11 9.52 31.35 -1.58
CA ASP A 11 8.49 31.10 -0.58
C ASP A 11 8.76 31.79 0.78
N ARG A 12 9.90 32.43 0.96
CA ARG A 12 10.30 33.04 2.23
C ARG A 12 9.38 34.20 2.68
N ASP A 13 8.69 34.81 1.77
CA ASP A 13 7.82 35.96 2.06
C ASP A 13 6.40 35.60 2.48
N LYS A 14 5.98 34.34 2.24
CA LYS A 14 4.63 33.83 2.56
C LYS A 14 4.46 33.37 4.01
N TYR A 15 5.57 33.12 4.72
CA TYR A 15 5.56 32.51 6.04
C TYR A 15 6.22 33.41 7.08
N VAL A 16 5.74 33.31 8.33
CA VAL A 16 6.45 33.84 9.47
C VAL A 16 7.75 33.08 9.67
N ARG A 17 8.86 33.78 9.79
CA ARG A 17 10.16 33.14 10.00
C ARG A 17 10.32 32.76 11.46
N LEU A 18 10.31 31.48 11.73
CA LEU A 18 10.70 30.89 13.00
C LEU A 18 12.08 30.26 12.84
N ASP A 19 13.06 30.76 13.61
CA ASP A 19 14.36 30.11 13.64
C ASP A 19 14.33 28.84 14.50
N LYS A 20 15.38 28.03 14.42
CA LYS A 20 15.49 26.78 15.16
C LYS A 20 15.40 26.98 16.69
N PHE A 21 15.90 28.11 17.17
CA PHE A 21 15.89 28.44 18.58
C PHE A 21 14.48 28.75 19.08
N THR A 22 13.73 29.56 18.31
CA THR A 22 12.33 29.88 18.58
C THR A 22 11.45 28.59 18.56
N VAL A 23 11.59 27.73 17.53
CA VAL A 23 10.86 26.47 17.45
C VAL A 23 11.11 25.58 18.67
N ARG A 24 12.36 25.55 19.17
CA ARG A 24 12.74 24.79 20.36
C ARG A 24 12.21 25.43 21.65
N SER A 25 12.39 26.75 21.80
CA SER A 25 11.98 27.46 23.01
C SER A 25 10.48 27.49 23.22
N LEU A 26 9.70 27.48 22.13
CA LEU A 26 8.25 27.36 22.15
C LEU A 26 7.77 25.90 22.24
N GLU A 27 8.67 24.92 22.31
CA GLU A 27 8.36 23.49 22.34
C GLU A 27 7.36 23.06 21.26
N LEU A 28 7.47 23.61 20.03
CA LEU A 28 6.50 23.34 18.98
C LEU A 28 6.48 21.87 18.54
N ILE A 29 7.64 21.25 18.38
CA ILE A 29 7.78 19.90 17.81
C ILE A 29 8.51 18.90 18.73
N GLY A 30 9.05 19.36 19.83
CA GLY A 30 9.73 18.52 20.84
C GLY A 30 9.75 19.23 22.17
N SER A 31 9.60 18.49 23.27
CA SER A 31 9.74 19.04 24.62
C SER A 31 11.21 19.19 25.01
N MET A 32 11.51 20.19 25.83
CA MET A 32 12.83 20.39 26.46
C MET A 32 13.00 19.54 27.72
N ASN A 33 11.90 19.10 28.31
CA ASN A 33 11.88 18.30 29.52
C ASN A 33 11.68 16.80 29.18
N ASP A 34 12.39 15.93 29.87
CA ASP A 34 12.18 14.50 29.80
C ASP A 34 10.75 14.15 30.25
N GLY A 35 10.00 13.45 29.37
CA GLY A 35 8.59 13.12 29.61
C GLY A 35 7.60 14.26 29.34
N GLY A 36 8.05 15.44 28.90
CA GLY A 36 7.19 16.56 28.52
C GLY A 36 6.52 16.34 27.16
N SER A 37 5.44 17.08 26.90
CA SER A 37 4.69 17.04 25.63
C SER A 37 4.90 18.33 24.85
N SER A 38 5.23 18.22 23.56
CA SER A 38 5.29 19.37 22.66
C SER A 38 3.89 19.80 22.22
N LEU A 39 3.77 21.01 21.68
CA LEU A 39 2.51 21.47 21.10
C LEU A 39 2.02 20.51 20.01
N LEU A 40 2.91 20.01 19.13
CA LEU A 40 2.56 19.03 18.10
C LEU A 40 1.94 17.78 18.71
N ASN A 41 2.52 17.22 19.78
CA ASN A 41 1.98 16.01 20.42
C ASN A 41 0.57 16.19 20.98
N VAL A 42 0.24 17.42 21.41
CA VAL A 42 -1.10 17.72 21.95
C VAL A 42 -2.14 17.89 20.84
N ILE A 43 -1.79 18.56 19.73
CA ILE A 43 -2.75 18.92 18.69
C ILE A 43 -2.82 17.92 17.52
N ASP A 44 -1.83 17.02 17.36
CA ASP A 44 -1.84 16.06 16.27
C ASP A 44 -2.94 15.01 16.49
N ARG A 45 -4.00 15.16 15.71
CA ARG A 45 -5.12 14.23 15.57
C ARG A 45 -5.30 13.81 14.10
N THR A 46 -4.23 13.88 13.32
CA THR A 46 -4.27 13.57 11.90
C THR A 46 -4.49 12.07 11.68
N ILE A 47 -5.29 11.75 10.67
CA ILE A 47 -5.64 10.37 10.31
C ILE A 47 -4.53 9.71 9.49
N SER A 48 -3.87 10.50 8.61
CA SER A 48 -2.86 9.97 7.71
C SER A 48 -1.44 10.43 8.06
N PRO A 49 -0.40 9.61 7.80
CA PRO A 49 0.99 10.03 7.99
C PRO A 49 1.37 11.26 7.15
N MET A 50 0.77 11.45 5.99
CA MET A 50 0.95 12.65 5.15
C MET A 50 0.39 13.88 5.85
N GLY A 51 -0.80 13.76 6.47
CA GLY A 51 -1.41 14.81 7.27
C GLY A 51 -0.53 15.21 8.46
N ALA A 52 0.02 14.26 9.21
CA ALA A 52 0.94 14.52 10.32
C ALA A 52 2.19 15.29 9.86
N ARG A 53 2.79 14.91 8.73
CA ARG A 53 3.92 15.66 8.15
C ARG A 53 3.52 17.06 7.73
N LEU A 54 2.34 17.23 7.15
CA LEU A 54 1.83 18.53 6.74
C LEU A 54 1.54 19.42 7.96
N LEU A 55 0.91 18.91 9.01
CA LEU A 55 0.65 19.61 10.26
C LEU A 55 1.96 20.09 10.89
N LYS A 56 2.95 19.22 11.02
CA LYS A 56 4.29 19.57 11.50
C LYS A 56 4.92 20.69 10.68
N ARG A 57 4.79 20.64 9.36
CA ARG A 57 5.29 21.68 8.46
C ARG A 57 4.55 23.00 8.66
N TRP A 58 3.24 22.99 8.85
CA TRP A 58 2.44 24.20 9.08
C TRP A 58 2.81 24.89 10.40
N MET A 59 3.14 24.12 11.43
CA MET A 59 3.57 24.68 12.72
C MET A 59 4.91 25.40 12.63
N VAL A 60 5.84 24.88 11.83
CA VAL A 60 7.18 25.47 11.68
C VAL A 60 7.18 26.61 10.66
N PHE A 61 6.24 26.60 9.72
CA PHE A 61 6.06 27.61 8.67
C PHE A 61 4.66 28.21 8.72
N PRO A 62 4.30 29.00 9.76
CA PRO A 62 2.99 29.62 9.84
C PRO A 62 2.81 30.64 8.72
N LEU A 63 1.60 30.68 8.17
CA LEU A 63 1.23 31.69 7.18
C LEU A 63 1.19 33.08 7.83
N LYS A 64 1.55 34.10 7.06
CA LYS A 64 1.44 35.52 7.50
C LYS A 64 0.35 36.27 6.76
N ASP A 65 -0.04 35.85 5.57
CA ASP A 65 -1.01 36.53 4.74
C ASP A 65 -2.43 36.13 5.14
N GLU A 66 -3.31 37.14 5.32
CA GLU A 66 -4.68 36.97 5.81
C GLU A 66 -5.53 36.06 4.91
N LYS A 67 -5.44 36.25 3.59
CA LYS A 67 -6.27 35.46 2.61
C LYS A 67 -6.09 33.96 2.73
N PRO A 68 -4.86 33.38 2.64
CA PRO A 68 -4.69 31.93 2.77
C PRO A 68 -4.96 31.41 4.20
N ILE A 69 -4.87 32.27 5.23
CA ILE A 69 -5.30 31.91 6.60
C ILE A 69 -6.82 31.75 6.61
N ASN A 70 -7.56 32.74 6.10
CA ASN A 70 -9.01 32.70 6.05
C ASN A 70 -9.52 31.56 5.15
N ASP A 71 -8.86 31.26 4.02
CA ASP A 71 -9.18 30.10 3.19
C ASP A 71 -9.14 28.77 4.00
N ARG A 72 -8.16 28.61 4.89
CA ARG A 72 -8.08 27.43 5.78
C ARG A 72 -9.16 27.45 6.86
N LEU A 73 -9.39 28.59 7.47
CA LEU A 73 -10.42 28.76 8.51
C LEU A 73 -11.82 28.50 7.96
N ASN A 74 -12.11 28.95 6.75
CA ASN A 74 -13.38 28.69 6.06
C ASN A 74 -13.62 27.17 5.84
N VAL A 75 -12.57 26.41 5.52
CA VAL A 75 -12.67 24.95 5.44
C VAL A 75 -12.96 24.34 6.80
N VAL A 76 -12.27 24.76 7.85
CA VAL A 76 -12.50 24.28 9.23
C VAL A 76 -13.93 24.59 9.67
N GLU A 77 -14.42 25.81 9.42
CA GLU A 77 -15.79 26.21 9.74
C GLU A 77 -16.81 25.32 9.00
N TYR A 78 -16.57 25.00 7.73
CA TYR A 78 -17.42 24.11 6.95
C TYR A 78 -17.52 22.72 7.59
N PHE A 79 -16.38 22.14 8.02
CA PHE A 79 -16.37 20.86 8.73
C PHE A 79 -17.16 20.90 10.04
N PHE A 80 -17.13 22.01 10.77
CA PHE A 80 -17.95 22.17 11.98
C PHE A 80 -19.45 22.24 11.69
N ARG A 81 -19.83 22.90 10.58
CA ARG A 81 -21.24 23.06 10.19
C ARG A 81 -21.82 21.83 9.49
N GLN A 82 -20.99 20.99 8.90
CA GLN A 82 -21.37 19.83 8.10
C GLN A 82 -20.74 18.56 8.66
N PRO A 83 -21.29 17.97 9.74
CA PRO A 83 -20.71 16.78 10.38
C PRO A 83 -20.71 15.57 9.45
N ASP A 84 -21.74 15.36 8.62
CA ASP A 84 -21.83 14.25 7.68
C ASP A 84 -20.71 14.32 6.61
N PHE A 85 -20.42 15.53 6.12
CA PHE A 85 -19.29 15.76 5.21
C PHE A 85 -17.96 15.41 5.89
N LYS A 86 -17.78 15.83 7.15
CA LYS A 86 -16.60 15.52 7.93
C LYS A 86 -16.40 14.01 8.07
N GLU A 87 -17.44 13.27 8.45
CA GLU A 87 -17.42 11.82 8.62
C GLU A 87 -17.03 11.12 7.31
N LEU A 88 -17.67 11.49 6.20
CA LEU A 88 -17.32 10.97 4.87
C LEU A 88 -15.83 11.18 4.54
N ILE A 89 -15.30 12.38 4.76
CA ILE A 89 -13.90 12.69 4.49
C ILE A 89 -12.97 11.87 5.41
N GLU A 90 -13.30 11.73 6.70
CA GLU A 90 -12.53 10.95 7.67
C GLU A 90 -12.47 9.47 7.25
N GLU A 91 -13.58 8.87 6.87
CA GLU A 91 -13.64 7.49 6.37
C GLU A 91 -12.74 7.29 5.14
N GLN A 92 -12.82 8.20 4.17
CA GLN A 92 -12.00 8.08 2.96
C GLN A 92 -10.51 8.30 3.26
N LEU A 93 -10.15 9.20 4.17
CA LEU A 93 -8.77 9.42 4.58
C LEU A 93 -8.12 8.18 5.22
N HIS A 94 -8.88 7.37 5.95
CA HIS A 94 -8.39 6.09 6.49
C HIS A 94 -7.97 5.10 5.39
N LEU A 95 -8.59 5.16 4.21
CA LEU A 95 -8.29 4.29 3.07
C LEU A 95 -7.05 4.74 2.27
N ILE A 96 -6.66 6.02 2.35
CA ILE A 96 -5.59 6.58 1.51
C ILE A 96 -4.21 6.08 1.94
N GLY A 97 -3.94 5.95 3.24
CA GLY A 97 -2.63 5.53 3.74
C GLY A 97 -1.52 6.56 3.47
N ASP A 98 -0.30 6.08 3.20
CA ASP A 98 0.89 6.93 2.96
C ASP A 98 1.35 6.88 1.50
N LEU A 99 0.72 7.67 0.64
CA LEU A 99 1.03 7.74 -0.79
C LEU A 99 2.45 8.25 -1.07
N GLU A 100 2.96 9.21 -0.29
CA GLU A 100 4.33 9.72 -0.46
C GLU A 100 5.37 8.60 -0.30
N ARG A 101 5.15 7.72 0.68
CA ARG A 101 6.02 6.57 0.92
C ARG A 101 5.91 5.53 -0.20
N ILE A 102 4.69 5.26 -0.69
CA ILE A 102 4.47 4.33 -1.80
C ILE A 102 5.20 4.84 -3.05
N ILE A 103 5.01 6.11 -3.42
CA ILE A 103 5.66 6.71 -4.59
C ILE A 103 7.19 6.71 -4.46
N SER A 104 7.71 6.99 -3.27
CA SER A 104 9.15 6.90 -3.03
C SER A 104 9.70 5.49 -3.24
N LYS A 105 8.95 4.45 -2.86
CA LYS A 105 9.32 3.05 -3.11
C LYS A 105 9.22 2.67 -4.58
N VAL A 106 8.23 3.19 -5.30
CA VAL A 106 8.12 3.01 -6.77
C VAL A 106 9.36 3.55 -7.46
N ALA A 107 9.80 4.76 -7.10
CA ALA A 107 10.96 5.41 -7.70
C ALA A 107 12.26 4.60 -7.56
N VAL A 108 12.39 3.78 -6.51
CA VAL A 108 13.57 2.92 -6.26
C VAL A 108 13.30 1.44 -6.56
N GLY A 109 12.18 1.09 -7.18
CA GLY A 109 11.83 -0.29 -7.55
C GLY A 109 11.59 -1.24 -6.36
N ARG A 110 11.22 -0.72 -5.17
CA ARG A 110 11.02 -1.50 -3.94
C ARG A 110 9.57 -1.57 -3.47
N VAL A 111 8.63 -1.23 -4.33
CA VAL A 111 7.21 -1.33 -4.03
C VAL A 111 6.76 -2.80 -4.06
N SER A 112 5.97 -3.22 -3.07
CA SER A 112 5.37 -4.55 -3.05
C SER A 112 4.03 -4.58 -3.81
N PRO A 113 3.57 -5.76 -4.28
CA PRO A 113 2.27 -5.87 -4.95
C PRO A 113 1.09 -5.36 -4.09
N ARG A 114 1.13 -5.59 -2.79
CA ARG A 114 0.10 -5.09 -1.84
C ARG A 114 0.08 -3.56 -1.77
N GLU A 115 1.25 -2.91 -1.81
CA GLU A 115 1.33 -1.45 -1.83
C GLU A 115 0.80 -0.88 -3.15
N VAL A 116 0.95 -1.60 -4.27
CA VAL A 116 0.34 -1.21 -5.56
C VAL A 116 -1.20 -1.30 -5.48
N VAL A 117 -1.73 -2.35 -4.85
CA VAL A 117 -3.18 -2.45 -4.59
C VAL A 117 -3.66 -1.35 -3.65
N GLN A 118 -2.88 -1.03 -2.59
CA GLN A 118 -3.18 0.08 -1.69
C GLN A 118 -3.24 1.42 -2.45
N LEU A 119 -2.35 1.64 -3.42
CA LEU A 119 -2.41 2.82 -4.30
C LEU A 119 -3.74 2.88 -5.06
N LYS A 120 -4.22 1.76 -5.62
CA LYS A 120 -5.53 1.69 -6.28
C LYS A 120 -6.66 2.10 -5.34
N VAL A 121 -6.70 1.53 -4.12
CA VAL A 121 -7.72 1.84 -3.11
C VAL A 121 -7.67 3.32 -2.72
N ALA A 122 -6.48 3.87 -2.53
CA ALA A 122 -6.30 5.29 -2.24
C ALA A 122 -6.82 6.19 -3.37
N LEU A 123 -6.57 5.85 -4.63
CA LEU A 123 -7.08 6.62 -5.77
C LEU A 123 -8.60 6.56 -5.88
N GLN A 124 -9.24 5.44 -5.51
CA GLN A 124 -10.69 5.33 -5.41
C GLN A 124 -11.27 6.21 -4.29
N ALA A 125 -10.63 6.22 -3.11
CA ALA A 125 -11.02 7.09 -2.01
C ALA A 125 -10.87 8.59 -2.38
N ILE A 126 -9.80 8.96 -3.09
CA ILE A 126 -9.59 10.33 -3.58
C ILE A 126 -10.69 10.76 -4.55
N GLU A 127 -11.25 9.86 -5.36
CA GLU A 127 -12.38 10.16 -6.25
C GLU A 127 -13.61 10.62 -5.46
N LEU A 128 -13.96 9.91 -4.38
CA LEU A 128 -15.06 10.27 -3.50
C LEU A 128 -14.81 11.60 -2.78
N ILE A 129 -13.59 11.81 -2.28
CA ILE A 129 -13.20 13.09 -1.66
C ILE A 129 -13.31 14.23 -2.68
N LYS A 130 -12.82 14.04 -3.90
CA LYS A 130 -12.91 15.04 -4.96
C LYS A 130 -14.35 15.42 -5.24
N GLN A 131 -15.22 14.44 -5.42
CA GLN A 131 -16.64 14.66 -5.68
C GLN A 131 -17.28 15.43 -4.52
N ALA A 132 -17.11 14.98 -3.29
CA ALA A 132 -17.63 15.69 -2.12
C ALA A 132 -17.12 17.13 -2.01
N CYS A 133 -15.84 17.37 -2.30
CA CYS A 133 -15.27 18.72 -2.29
C CYS A 133 -15.86 19.60 -3.39
N LEU A 134 -16.16 19.08 -4.58
CA LEU A 134 -16.76 19.85 -5.70
C LEU A 134 -18.24 20.16 -5.46
N GLU A 135 -18.95 19.31 -4.75
CA GLU A 135 -20.38 19.49 -4.39
C GLU A 135 -20.55 20.39 -3.15
N ALA A 136 -19.48 20.65 -2.41
CA ALA A 136 -19.53 21.47 -1.20
C ALA A 136 -19.85 22.95 -1.54
N ASP A 137 -20.72 23.57 -0.74
CA ASP A 137 -20.94 25.04 -0.80
C ASP A 137 -19.81 25.80 -0.07
N ASN A 138 -18.57 25.59 -0.58
CA ASN A 138 -17.37 26.21 -0.05
C ASN A 138 -16.29 26.35 -1.14
N ALA A 139 -15.97 27.58 -1.51
CA ALA A 139 -15.02 27.87 -2.59
C ALA A 139 -13.60 27.33 -2.34
N SER A 140 -13.17 27.21 -1.09
CA SER A 140 -11.85 26.65 -0.76
C SER A 140 -11.81 25.14 -0.93
N LEU A 141 -12.90 24.44 -0.58
CA LEU A 141 -13.04 23.00 -0.85
C LEU A 141 -13.17 22.71 -2.35
N ASN A 142 -13.97 23.49 -3.09
CA ASN A 142 -14.09 23.33 -4.55
C ASN A 142 -12.70 23.44 -5.21
N ARG A 143 -11.90 24.42 -4.82
CA ARG A 143 -10.53 24.59 -5.33
C ARG A 143 -9.64 23.39 -5.01
N ILE A 144 -9.76 22.82 -3.81
CA ILE A 144 -9.04 21.58 -3.45
C ILE A 144 -9.51 20.44 -4.36
N GLY A 145 -10.82 20.26 -4.53
CA GLY A 145 -11.39 19.25 -5.41
C GLY A 145 -10.89 19.36 -6.87
N GLU A 146 -10.83 20.59 -7.43
CA GLU A 146 -10.30 20.84 -8.78
C GLU A 146 -8.83 20.40 -8.92
N GLN A 147 -8.01 20.60 -7.88
CA GLN A 147 -6.59 20.24 -7.90
C GLN A 147 -6.32 18.75 -7.75
N LEU A 148 -7.27 17.97 -7.25
CA LEU A 148 -7.11 16.51 -7.09
C LEU A 148 -7.13 15.82 -8.46
N ASN A 149 -6.03 15.14 -8.79
CA ASN A 149 -5.94 14.31 -9.98
C ASN A 149 -6.23 12.85 -9.62
N LEU A 150 -7.19 12.25 -10.30
CA LEU A 150 -7.66 10.89 -10.02
C LEU A 150 -6.74 9.80 -10.56
N CYS A 151 -5.80 10.12 -11.44
CA CYS A 151 -4.89 9.17 -12.09
C CYS A 151 -5.63 7.92 -12.62
N ILE A 152 -6.78 8.12 -13.30
CA ILE A 152 -7.73 7.07 -13.68
C ILE A 152 -7.04 5.94 -14.46
N SER A 153 -6.18 6.28 -15.43
CA SER A 153 -5.48 5.29 -16.25
C SER A 153 -4.60 4.35 -15.41
N ILE A 154 -3.92 4.88 -14.41
CA ILE A 154 -3.08 4.08 -13.49
C ILE A 154 -3.97 3.21 -12.59
N ARG A 155 -5.02 3.78 -12.00
CA ARG A 155 -5.98 3.07 -11.16
C ARG A 155 -6.59 1.88 -11.90
N ASP A 156 -7.10 2.13 -13.11
CA ASP A 156 -7.79 1.11 -13.91
C ASP A 156 -6.83 0.04 -14.42
N ARG A 157 -5.60 0.43 -14.76
CA ARG A 157 -4.54 -0.52 -15.10
C ARG A 157 -4.20 -1.44 -13.94
N ILE A 158 -4.01 -0.90 -12.73
CA ILE A 158 -3.79 -1.71 -11.52
C ILE A 158 -4.99 -2.64 -11.28
N ALA A 159 -6.21 -2.11 -11.39
CA ALA A 159 -7.43 -2.89 -11.20
C ALA A 159 -7.57 -4.04 -12.21
N LYS A 160 -7.12 -3.84 -13.45
CA LYS A 160 -7.16 -4.85 -14.52
C LYS A 160 -6.07 -5.91 -14.34
N GLU A 161 -4.84 -5.51 -14.02
CA GLU A 161 -3.67 -6.37 -14.14
C GLU A 161 -3.29 -7.08 -12.83
N ILE A 162 -3.53 -6.46 -11.66
CA ILE A 162 -3.07 -6.97 -10.37
C ILE A 162 -4.22 -7.62 -9.60
N ASN A 163 -3.96 -8.76 -8.97
CA ASN A 163 -4.91 -9.42 -8.07
C ASN A 163 -5.28 -8.51 -6.89
N ASN A 164 -6.51 -8.61 -6.39
CA ASN A 164 -6.98 -7.74 -5.30
C ASN A 164 -6.31 -8.06 -3.96
N ASP A 165 -5.93 -9.32 -3.72
CA ASP A 165 -5.13 -9.74 -2.56
C ASP A 165 -3.87 -10.48 -3.03
N PRO A 166 -2.86 -9.75 -3.53
CA PRO A 166 -1.64 -10.36 -4.01
C PRO A 166 -0.76 -10.79 -2.82
N PRO A 167 0.13 -11.79 -3.01
CA PRO A 167 1.09 -12.16 -1.99
C PRO A 167 2.06 -11.01 -1.70
N LEU A 168 2.66 -11.02 -0.51
CA LEU A 168 3.65 -10.01 -0.12
C LEU A 168 4.90 -10.06 -1.02
N LEU A 169 5.31 -11.27 -1.40
CA LEU A 169 6.52 -11.52 -2.20
C LEU A 169 6.13 -11.95 -3.61
N ILE A 170 6.73 -11.31 -4.61
CA ILE A 170 6.48 -11.56 -6.04
C ILE A 170 6.81 -13.01 -6.42
N ASN A 171 7.85 -13.60 -5.82
CA ASN A 171 8.30 -14.96 -6.13
C ASN A 171 7.31 -16.07 -5.72
N LYS A 172 6.26 -15.75 -4.96
CA LYS A 172 5.19 -16.68 -4.63
C LYS A 172 4.18 -16.90 -5.76
N GLY A 173 4.26 -16.11 -6.82
CA GLY A 173 3.28 -16.12 -7.90
C GLY A 173 1.95 -15.46 -7.49
N GLY A 174 0.93 -15.54 -8.37
CA GLY A 174 -0.43 -15.03 -8.05
C GLY A 174 -0.57 -13.52 -7.96
N VAL A 175 0.41 -12.74 -8.43
CA VAL A 175 0.36 -11.27 -8.42
C VAL A 175 -0.48 -10.73 -9.58
N ILE A 176 -0.25 -11.25 -10.78
CA ILE A 176 -0.94 -10.84 -12.01
C ILE A 176 -2.23 -11.64 -12.15
N LYS A 177 -3.31 -10.99 -12.57
CA LYS A 177 -4.59 -11.65 -12.87
C LYS A 177 -4.48 -12.58 -14.06
N ASP A 178 -5.36 -13.58 -14.13
CA ASP A 178 -5.51 -14.41 -15.31
C ASP A 178 -6.08 -13.58 -16.47
N GLY A 179 -5.69 -13.92 -17.71
CA GLY A 179 -6.11 -13.20 -18.91
C GLY A 179 -5.35 -11.89 -19.20
N VAL A 180 -4.34 -11.54 -18.40
CA VAL A 180 -3.49 -10.36 -18.63
C VAL A 180 -2.34 -10.66 -19.59
N ASN A 181 -1.77 -11.87 -19.49
CA ASN A 181 -0.65 -12.28 -20.32
C ASN A 181 -0.83 -13.75 -20.71
N GLU A 182 -0.98 -14.01 -22.00
CA GLU A 182 -1.25 -15.37 -22.55
C GLU A 182 -0.13 -16.35 -22.24
N GLU A 183 1.13 -15.94 -22.35
CA GLU A 183 2.29 -16.79 -22.07
C GLU A 183 2.32 -17.20 -20.59
N LEU A 184 2.03 -16.25 -19.68
CA LEU A 184 1.94 -16.56 -18.25
C LEU A 184 0.79 -17.52 -17.94
N ASP A 185 -0.34 -17.36 -18.58
CA ASP A 185 -1.50 -18.22 -18.38
C ASP A 185 -1.24 -19.63 -18.95
N GLU A 186 -0.50 -19.74 -20.04
CA GLU A 186 -0.07 -21.03 -20.57
C GLU A 186 0.91 -21.73 -19.62
N LEU A 187 1.91 -21.02 -19.10
CA LEU A 187 2.85 -21.56 -18.10
C LEU A 187 2.13 -22.01 -16.83
N ARG A 188 1.12 -21.28 -16.39
CA ARG A 188 0.27 -21.69 -15.27
C ARG A 188 -0.49 -22.97 -15.57
N ARG A 189 -1.12 -23.08 -16.75
CA ARG A 189 -1.83 -24.30 -17.17
C ARG A 189 -0.90 -25.51 -17.17
N ILE A 190 0.30 -25.39 -17.72
CA ILE A 190 1.31 -26.45 -17.71
C ILE A 190 1.70 -26.82 -16.26
N SER A 191 1.90 -25.84 -15.40
CA SER A 191 2.23 -26.07 -13.99
C SER A 191 1.10 -26.78 -13.22
N TYR A 192 -0.16 -26.42 -13.46
CA TYR A 192 -1.32 -27.08 -12.85
C TYR A 192 -1.53 -28.47 -13.39
N SER A 193 -1.48 -28.66 -14.72
CA SER A 193 -1.62 -30.00 -15.33
C SER A 193 -0.49 -30.94 -14.87
N GLY A 194 0.72 -30.44 -14.69
CA GLY A 194 1.81 -31.21 -14.12
C GLY A 194 1.54 -31.65 -12.68
N LYS A 195 0.99 -30.78 -11.83
CA LYS A 195 0.59 -31.13 -10.46
C LYS A 195 -0.55 -32.15 -10.44
N ASP A 196 -1.56 -31.97 -11.28
CA ASP A 196 -2.69 -32.91 -11.39
C ASP A 196 -2.21 -34.28 -11.86
N TYR A 197 -1.28 -34.34 -12.81
CA TYR A 197 -0.66 -35.56 -13.25
C TYR A 197 0.12 -36.27 -12.14
N LEU A 198 0.88 -35.51 -11.32
CA LEU A 198 1.58 -36.09 -10.18
C LEU A 198 0.61 -36.61 -9.10
N LEU A 199 -0.51 -35.95 -8.88
CA LEU A 199 -1.57 -36.42 -7.98
C LEU A 199 -2.22 -37.70 -8.51
N GLN A 200 -2.49 -37.78 -9.82
CA GLN A 200 -3.01 -39.02 -10.45
C GLN A 200 -2.03 -40.18 -10.31
N ILE A 201 -0.73 -39.94 -10.51
CA ILE A 201 0.31 -40.96 -10.25
C ILE A 201 0.26 -41.40 -8.79
N GLN A 202 0.25 -40.42 -7.85
CA GLN A 202 0.21 -40.76 -6.43
C GLN A 202 -1.01 -41.58 -6.06
N GLN A 203 -2.17 -41.23 -6.55
CA GLN A 203 -3.41 -41.99 -6.31
C GLN A 203 -3.35 -43.39 -6.93
N ARG A 204 -2.97 -43.50 -8.19
CA ARG A 204 -2.84 -44.79 -8.89
C ARG A 204 -1.87 -45.72 -8.17
N GLU A 205 -0.68 -45.25 -7.85
CA GLU A 205 0.33 -46.07 -7.15
C GLU A 205 -0.10 -46.41 -5.72
N SER A 206 -0.83 -45.52 -5.04
CA SER A 206 -1.41 -45.80 -3.71
C SER A 206 -2.47 -46.90 -3.76
N GLU A 207 -3.33 -46.92 -4.80
CA GLU A 207 -4.35 -47.94 -5.01
C GLU A 207 -3.73 -49.29 -5.39
N GLN A 208 -2.73 -49.28 -6.28
CA GLN A 208 -2.05 -50.52 -6.73
C GLN A 208 -1.22 -51.16 -5.62
N THR A 209 -0.53 -50.40 -4.81
CA THR A 209 0.34 -50.91 -3.73
C THR A 209 -0.41 -51.11 -2.41
N GLY A 210 -1.61 -50.56 -2.26
CA GLY A 210 -2.34 -50.55 -1.00
C GLY A 210 -1.62 -49.76 0.11
N ILE A 211 -0.83 -48.71 -0.28
CA ILE A 211 -0.09 -47.86 0.64
C ILE A 211 -0.76 -46.48 0.71
N PRO A 212 -1.64 -46.18 1.69
CA PRO A 212 -2.40 -44.95 1.73
C PRO A 212 -1.54 -43.72 2.09
N SER A 213 -0.32 -43.92 2.61
CA SER A 213 0.60 -42.85 3.01
C SER A 213 1.65 -42.51 1.96
N LEU A 214 1.51 -43.06 0.74
CA LEU A 214 2.39 -42.78 -0.38
C LEU A 214 2.32 -41.31 -0.80
N LYS A 215 3.47 -40.68 -1.03
CA LYS A 215 3.56 -39.29 -1.50
C LYS A 215 4.54 -39.18 -2.64
N VAL A 216 4.20 -38.39 -3.66
CA VAL A 216 5.16 -37.96 -4.67
C VAL A 216 5.82 -36.68 -4.15
N ALA A 217 7.14 -36.67 -4.08
CA ALA A 217 7.94 -35.52 -3.64
C ALA A 217 9.01 -35.20 -4.69
N TYR A 218 9.62 -34.03 -4.55
CA TYR A 218 10.69 -33.54 -5.44
C TYR A 218 11.91 -33.15 -4.63
N ASN A 219 13.09 -33.52 -5.09
CA ASN A 219 14.34 -32.92 -4.62
C ASN A 219 15.26 -32.58 -5.81
N ASN A 220 16.21 -31.66 -5.59
CA ASN A 220 17.08 -31.18 -6.66
C ASN A 220 18.11 -32.23 -7.16
N VAL A 221 18.34 -33.31 -6.41
CA VAL A 221 19.33 -34.34 -6.74
C VAL A 221 18.71 -35.48 -7.57
N PHE A 222 17.51 -35.94 -7.18
CA PHE A 222 16.85 -37.09 -7.78
C PHE A 222 15.65 -36.73 -8.66
N GLY A 223 15.22 -35.46 -8.67
CA GLY A 223 13.98 -35.05 -9.34
C GLY A 223 12.75 -35.52 -8.55
N TYR A 224 11.70 -35.91 -9.27
CA TYR A 224 10.50 -36.47 -8.63
C TYR A 224 10.75 -37.92 -8.17
N TYR A 225 10.28 -38.21 -6.94
CA TYR A 225 10.40 -39.52 -6.34
C TYR A 225 9.16 -39.88 -5.51
N ILE A 226 8.92 -41.19 -5.30
CA ILE A 226 7.84 -41.67 -4.46
C ILE A 226 8.40 -41.93 -3.06
N GLN A 227 7.78 -41.30 -2.09
CA GLN A 227 8.13 -41.47 -0.66
C GLN A 227 7.17 -42.45 -0.01
N VAL A 228 7.73 -43.50 0.59
CA VAL A 228 6.99 -44.52 1.34
C VAL A 228 7.51 -44.55 2.78
N ARG A 229 6.61 -44.64 3.76
CA ARG A 229 7.01 -44.79 5.17
C ARG A 229 7.53 -46.18 5.45
N ASN A 230 8.51 -46.34 6.32
CA ASN A 230 9.14 -47.61 6.66
C ASN A 230 8.15 -48.73 7.08
N ILE A 231 7.00 -48.37 7.66
CA ILE A 231 5.93 -49.30 8.06
C ILE A 231 5.35 -50.08 6.87
N HIS A 232 5.47 -49.57 5.65
CA HIS A 232 4.93 -50.14 4.43
C HIS A 232 6.03 -50.64 3.48
N LYS A 233 7.25 -50.83 3.97
CA LYS A 233 8.39 -51.24 3.15
C LYS A 233 8.16 -52.56 2.43
N ASP A 234 7.47 -53.51 3.08
CA ASP A 234 7.16 -54.84 2.53
C ASP A 234 6.12 -54.82 1.40
N LYS A 235 5.41 -53.71 1.21
CA LYS A 235 4.41 -53.53 0.15
C LYS A 235 4.97 -52.78 -1.06
N VAL A 236 6.23 -52.38 -1.02
CA VAL A 236 6.87 -51.69 -2.13
C VAL A 236 7.16 -52.68 -3.26
N PRO A 237 6.73 -52.40 -4.49
CA PRO A 237 7.02 -53.28 -5.65
C PRO A 237 8.53 -53.44 -5.86
N GLN A 238 8.97 -54.64 -6.18
CA GLN A 238 10.38 -54.97 -6.45
C GLN A 238 10.96 -54.23 -7.66
N GLU A 239 10.09 -53.73 -8.53
CA GLU A 239 10.44 -52.99 -9.75
C GLU A 239 10.86 -51.55 -9.46
N TRP A 240 10.58 -51.06 -8.26
CA TRP A 240 10.94 -49.68 -7.87
C TRP A 240 12.40 -49.60 -7.47
N ILE A 241 13.09 -48.62 -8.04
CA ILE A 241 14.51 -48.37 -7.73
C ILE A 241 14.60 -47.59 -6.39
N HIS A 242 15.17 -48.22 -5.38
CA HIS A 242 15.43 -47.58 -4.11
C HIS A 242 16.55 -46.56 -4.24
N LYS A 243 16.25 -45.29 -3.95
CA LYS A 243 17.23 -44.22 -3.86
C LYS A 243 17.30 -43.73 -2.41
N GLN A 244 18.46 -43.79 -1.81
CA GLN A 244 18.72 -43.24 -0.47
C GLN A 244 18.97 -41.75 -0.53
#